data_a9f640fd755ac5f18b5aaa5d5f1e1ae6
#
_entry.id   a9f640fd755ac5f18b5aaa5d5f1e1ae6
#
_cell.length_a   1.000
_cell.length_b   1.000
_cell.length_c   1.000
_cell.angle_alpha   90.00
_cell.angle_beta   90.00
_cell.angle_gamma   90.00
#
_symmetry.space_group_name_H-M   'P 1'
#
loop_
_entity.id
_entity.type
_entity.pdbx_description
1 polymer ?
#
loop_
_entity_poly.entity_id
_entity_poly.type
_entity_poly.pdbx_seq_one_letter_code
_entity_poly.pdbx_strand_id
1 'polypeptide(L)'
;MGMARDTMIWVVDDDPELRKMIGTYLIDQGYDVRSLCDVKQFEARLECQRPDLVVLDLMLPGDDGLTALRRLRDAGDDLPVVMLTARADGVDRIIGLEQGADDYLAKPFLPRELTARIEAVLRRRNAMPAGTPMELSLIHISEPTRPY
;
A
#
# COMPACT_ATOMS: atom_id res chain seq x y z
N MET A 1 19.52 12.36 -4.75
CA MET A 1 19.34 12.57 -4.07
C MET A 1 18.14 12.97 -3.74
N GLY A 2 17.61 13.37 -3.61
CA GLY A 2 16.46 13.79 -3.16
C GLY A 2 15.27 13.24 -3.74
N MET A 3 15.33 12.36 -4.61
CA MET A 3 14.23 11.88 -5.13
C MET A 3 13.33 11.27 -4.18
N ALA A 4 13.76 10.52 -3.28
CA ALA A 4 12.90 9.87 -2.36
C ALA A 4 12.17 10.82 -1.49
N ARG A 5 12.69 12.02 -1.32
CA ARG A 5 12.03 12.92 -0.49
C ARG A 5 10.78 13.42 -1.01
N ASP A 6 10.51 13.32 -2.28
CA ASP A 6 9.29 13.81 -2.83
C ASP A 6 8.22 12.74 -2.83
N THR A 7 8.53 11.55 -2.39
CA THR A 7 7.58 10.45 -2.41
C THR A 7 6.68 10.54 -1.18
N MET A 8 5.39 10.59 -1.42
CA MET A 8 4.42 10.73 -0.34
C MET A 8 3.78 9.38 -0.04
N ILE A 9 3.87 8.96 1.21
CA ILE A 9 3.27 7.72 1.67
C ILE A 9 2.18 8.06 2.68
N TRP A 10 1.01 7.51 2.50
CA TRP A 10 -0.06 7.68 3.49
C TRP A 10 -0.15 6.41 4.31
N VAL A 11 -0.35 6.54 5.62
CA VAL A 11 -0.49 5.42 6.51
C VAL A 11 -1.86 5.51 7.15
N VAL A 12 -2.70 4.53 6.88
CA VAL A 12 -4.08 4.51 7.37
C VAL A 12 -4.22 3.36 8.36
N ASP A 13 -4.28 3.67 9.63
CA ASP A 13 -4.37 2.67 10.69
C ASP A 13 -4.98 3.35 11.89
N ASP A 14 -5.82 2.66 12.65
CA ASP A 14 -6.48 3.27 13.79
C ASP A 14 -5.61 3.28 15.05
N ASP A 15 -4.49 2.60 15.05
CA ASP A 15 -3.59 2.58 16.18
C ASP A 15 -2.61 3.76 16.08
N PRO A 16 -2.76 4.77 16.95
CA PRO A 16 -1.90 5.94 16.84
C PRO A 16 -0.43 5.65 17.11
N GLU A 17 -0.14 4.66 17.95
CA GLU A 17 1.26 4.34 18.20
C GLU A 17 1.90 3.69 17.00
N LEU A 18 1.17 2.83 16.33
CA LEU A 18 1.69 2.17 15.14
C LEU A 18 1.88 3.21 14.03
N ARG A 19 0.91 4.12 13.86
CA ARG A 19 1.06 5.17 12.85
C ARG A 19 2.30 6.01 13.12
N LYS A 20 2.52 6.33 14.41
CA LYS A 20 3.67 7.15 14.77
C LYS A 20 4.97 6.41 14.49
N MET A 21 5.04 5.15 14.84
CA MET A 21 6.24 4.36 14.63
C MET A 21 6.54 4.24 13.14
N ILE A 22 5.54 3.91 12.36
CA ILE A 22 5.72 3.78 10.92
C ILE A 22 6.11 5.12 10.32
N GLY A 23 5.42 6.18 10.73
CA GLY A 23 5.69 7.50 10.18
C GLY A 23 7.10 7.96 10.47
N THR A 24 7.54 7.78 11.70
CA THR A 24 8.89 8.19 12.08
C THR A 24 9.92 7.42 11.26
N TYR A 25 9.72 6.13 11.11
CA TYR A 25 10.68 5.33 10.37
C TYR A 25 10.72 5.72 8.89
N LEU A 26 9.57 5.94 8.29
CA LEU A 26 9.52 6.30 6.87
C LEU A 26 10.09 7.69 6.63
N ILE A 27 9.81 8.63 7.52
CA ILE A 27 10.38 9.96 7.38
C ILE A 27 11.91 9.87 7.45
N ASP A 28 12.41 9.02 8.34
CA ASP A 28 13.83 8.84 8.46
C ASP A 28 14.43 8.24 7.19
N GLN A 29 13.65 7.51 6.42
CA GLN A 29 14.11 6.93 5.17
C GLN A 29 13.98 7.91 4.00
N GLY A 30 13.47 9.09 4.24
CA GLY A 30 13.40 10.12 3.21
C GLY A 30 12.04 10.31 2.56
N TYR A 31 11.00 9.68 3.10
CA TYR A 31 9.67 9.84 2.54
C TYR A 31 8.89 10.93 3.26
N ASP A 32 7.94 11.51 2.58
CA ASP A 32 6.96 12.37 3.23
C ASP A 32 5.84 11.45 3.65
N VAL A 33 5.27 11.68 4.82
CA VAL A 33 4.27 10.78 5.38
C VAL A 33 3.07 11.55 5.89
N ARG A 34 1.89 11.02 5.61
CA ARG A 34 0.69 11.56 6.21
C ARG A 34 -0.03 10.42 6.89
N SER A 35 -0.46 10.64 8.13
CA SER A 35 -1.14 9.61 8.92
C SER A 35 -2.62 9.89 8.94
N LEU A 36 -3.42 8.86 8.73
CA LEU A 36 -4.86 8.96 8.73
C LEU A 36 -5.40 7.85 9.62
N CYS A 37 -6.47 8.10 10.31
CA CYS A 37 -6.92 7.14 11.32
C CYS A 37 -8.04 6.21 10.85
N ASP A 38 -8.68 6.51 9.75
CA ASP A 38 -9.74 5.62 9.27
C ASP A 38 -9.96 5.81 7.77
N VAL A 39 -10.82 4.97 7.23
CA VAL A 39 -11.09 4.96 5.80
C VAL A 39 -11.78 6.25 5.36
N LYS A 40 -12.63 6.81 6.23
CA LYS A 40 -13.32 8.02 5.88
C LYS A 40 -12.34 9.16 5.63
N GLN A 41 -11.36 9.31 6.50
CA GLN A 41 -10.34 10.30 6.31
C GLN A 41 -9.53 10.04 5.05
N PHE A 42 -9.24 8.77 4.80
CA PHE A 42 -8.47 8.39 3.64
C PHE A 42 -9.21 8.78 2.36
N GLU A 43 -10.48 8.41 2.26
CA GLU A 43 -11.23 8.68 1.05
C GLU A 43 -11.47 10.17 0.85
N ALA A 44 -11.72 10.89 1.94
CA ALA A 44 -11.93 12.33 1.82
C ALA A 44 -10.65 13.03 1.35
N ARG A 45 -9.53 12.62 1.89
CA ARG A 45 -8.27 13.25 1.52
C ARG A 45 -7.89 12.91 0.08
N LEU A 46 -8.25 11.72 -0.35
CA LEU A 46 -7.91 11.28 -1.69
C LEU A 46 -8.60 12.13 -2.76
N GLU A 47 -9.70 12.78 -2.40
CA GLU A 47 -10.36 13.66 -3.34
C GLU A 47 -9.58 14.94 -3.58
N CYS A 48 -8.70 15.31 -2.64
CA CYS A 48 -7.93 16.52 -2.75
C CYS A 48 -6.47 16.31 -3.08
N GLN A 49 -5.95 15.16 -2.77
CA GLN A 49 -4.53 14.92 -2.85
C GLN A 49 -4.28 13.48 -3.21
N ARG A 50 -3.17 13.16 -3.80
CA ARG A 50 -2.89 11.79 -4.18
C ARG A 50 -1.51 11.38 -3.71
N PRO A 51 -1.41 10.32 -2.92
CA PRO A 51 -0.10 9.85 -2.48
C PRO A 51 0.53 8.97 -3.55
N ASP A 52 1.78 8.65 -3.37
CA ASP A 52 2.45 7.73 -4.27
C ASP A 52 2.17 6.29 -3.86
N LEU A 53 1.83 6.07 -2.61
CA LEU A 53 1.51 4.75 -2.10
C LEU A 53 0.77 4.89 -0.78
N VAL A 54 -0.12 3.98 -0.48
CA VAL A 54 -0.81 3.98 0.81
C VAL A 54 -0.57 2.66 1.51
N VAL A 55 -0.30 2.75 2.81
CA VAL A 55 -0.20 1.58 3.68
C VAL A 55 -1.54 1.53 4.41
N LEU A 56 -2.31 0.51 4.18
CA LEU A 56 -3.71 0.47 4.60
C LEU A 56 -3.98 -0.75 5.47
N ASP A 57 -4.46 -0.51 6.67
CA ASP A 57 -4.79 -1.59 7.57
C ASP A 57 -6.05 -2.29 7.06
N LEU A 58 -6.00 -3.59 7.02
CA LEU A 58 -7.13 -4.37 6.56
C LEU A 58 -8.34 -4.23 7.50
N MET A 59 -8.10 -4.21 8.80
CA MET A 59 -9.17 -4.15 9.76
C MET A 59 -9.25 -2.78 10.39
N LEU A 60 -10.16 -1.96 9.94
CA LEU A 60 -10.36 -0.64 10.49
C LEU A 60 -11.78 -0.51 11.01
N PRO A 61 -12.02 0.32 12.00
CA PRO A 61 -13.37 0.50 12.51
C PRO A 61 -14.25 1.11 11.45
N GLY A 62 -15.49 0.68 11.41
CA GLY A 62 -16.42 1.19 10.43
C GLY A 62 -16.21 0.48 9.13
N ASP A 63 -15.78 1.19 8.12
CA ASP A 63 -15.43 0.58 6.86
C ASP A 63 -14.05 -0.04 7.02
N ASP A 64 -13.86 -1.25 6.62
CA ASP A 64 -12.55 -1.84 6.74
C ASP A 64 -11.69 -1.52 5.51
N GLY A 65 -10.40 -1.78 5.64
CA GLY A 65 -9.47 -1.44 4.58
C GLY A 65 -9.71 -2.22 3.30
N LEU A 66 -10.21 -3.44 3.42
CA LEU A 66 -10.46 -4.26 2.25
C LEU A 66 -11.58 -3.67 1.41
N THR A 67 -12.62 -3.15 2.07
CA THR A 67 -13.72 -2.51 1.37
C THR A 67 -13.23 -1.25 0.67
N ALA A 68 -12.37 -0.50 1.33
CA ALA A 68 -11.81 0.71 0.72
C ALA A 68 -10.98 0.36 -0.51
N LEU A 69 -10.20 -0.70 -0.42
CA LEU A 69 -9.38 -1.13 -1.56
C LEU A 69 -10.27 -1.55 -2.72
N ARG A 70 -11.33 -2.27 -2.42
CA ARG A 70 -12.24 -2.72 -3.47
C ARG A 70 -12.88 -1.53 -4.17
N ARG A 71 -13.34 -0.54 -3.41
CA ARG A 71 -13.94 0.65 -4.02
C ARG A 71 -12.95 1.37 -4.92
N LEU A 72 -11.70 1.43 -4.47
CA LEU A 72 -10.66 2.08 -5.22
C LEU A 72 -10.44 1.38 -6.57
N ARG A 73 -10.34 0.06 -6.54
CA ARG A 73 -10.11 -0.70 -7.77
C ARG A 73 -11.33 -0.68 -8.68
N ASP A 74 -12.53 -0.71 -8.12
CA ASP A 74 -13.74 -0.66 -8.91
C ASP A 74 -13.86 0.68 -9.63
N ALA A 75 -13.29 1.72 -9.06
CA ALA A 75 -13.30 3.03 -9.69
C ALA A 75 -12.18 3.16 -10.75
N GLY A 76 -11.44 2.11 -10.99
CA GLY A 76 -10.38 2.14 -11.97
C GLY A 76 -9.09 2.77 -11.47
N ASP A 77 -8.98 2.95 -10.17
CA ASP A 77 -7.81 3.61 -9.59
C ASP A 77 -6.76 2.57 -9.24
N ASP A 78 -5.56 2.72 -9.77
CA ASP A 78 -4.49 1.76 -9.55
C ASP A 78 -3.48 2.24 -8.51
N LEU A 79 -3.88 3.08 -7.59
CA LEU A 79 -3.01 3.57 -6.54
C LEU A 79 -2.28 2.41 -5.86
N PRO A 80 -0.96 2.49 -5.71
CA PRO A 80 -0.23 1.42 -5.03
C PRO A 80 -0.66 1.27 -3.58
N VAL A 81 -0.96 0.06 -3.19
CA VAL A 81 -1.45 -0.24 -1.84
C VAL A 81 -0.68 -1.40 -1.23
N VAL A 82 -0.15 -1.19 -0.02
CA VAL A 82 0.40 -2.26 0.78
C VAL A 82 -0.55 -2.46 1.95
N MET A 83 -1.13 -3.64 2.05
CA MET A 83 -2.09 -3.92 3.11
C MET A 83 -1.39 -4.42 4.36
N LEU A 84 -1.87 -3.98 5.52
CA LEU A 84 -1.42 -4.52 6.78
C LEU A 84 -2.52 -5.40 7.34
N THR A 85 -2.16 -6.53 7.92
CA THR A 85 -3.16 -7.42 8.50
C THR A 85 -2.65 -7.97 9.82
N ALA A 86 -3.54 -8.14 10.78
CA ALA A 86 -3.17 -8.73 12.05
C ALA A 86 -3.10 -10.23 11.93
N ARG A 87 -3.57 -10.79 10.84
CA ARG A 87 -3.59 -12.23 10.68
C ARG A 87 -2.66 -12.65 9.58
N ALA A 88 -1.87 -13.62 9.87
CA ALA A 88 -0.92 -14.09 8.90
C ALA A 88 -1.43 -15.27 8.11
N ASP A 89 -2.69 -15.62 8.23
CA ASP A 89 -3.16 -16.82 7.56
C ASP A 89 -3.30 -16.56 6.07
N GLY A 90 -3.24 -17.62 5.31
CA GLY A 90 -3.24 -17.50 3.87
C GLY A 90 -4.53 -16.97 3.29
N VAL A 91 -5.62 -17.15 4.02
CA VAL A 91 -6.91 -16.71 3.52
C VAL A 91 -6.96 -15.20 3.42
N ASP A 92 -6.55 -14.47 4.47
CA ASP A 92 -6.54 -13.03 4.42
C ASP A 92 -5.60 -12.52 3.35
N ARG A 93 -4.48 -13.20 3.18
CA ARG A 93 -3.52 -12.80 2.17
C ARG A 93 -4.10 -12.92 0.78
N ILE A 94 -4.73 -14.04 0.51
CA ILE A 94 -5.30 -14.28 -0.79
C ILE A 94 -6.39 -13.26 -1.08
N ILE A 95 -7.25 -12.99 -0.10
CA ILE A 95 -8.31 -12.03 -0.31
C ILE A 95 -7.75 -10.65 -0.61
N GLY A 96 -6.75 -10.22 0.14
CA GLY A 96 -6.17 -8.91 -0.10
C GLY A 96 -5.57 -8.79 -1.50
N LEU A 97 -4.86 -9.81 -1.92
CA LEU A 97 -4.24 -9.75 -3.23
C LEU A 97 -5.27 -9.86 -4.34
N GLU A 98 -6.33 -10.64 -4.12
CA GLU A 98 -7.39 -10.74 -5.12
C GLU A 98 -8.15 -9.44 -5.26
N GLN A 99 -8.21 -8.64 -4.22
CA GLN A 99 -8.87 -7.34 -4.29
C GLN A 99 -7.98 -6.28 -4.89
N GLY A 100 -6.73 -6.61 -5.17
CA GLY A 100 -5.89 -5.69 -5.90
C GLY A 100 -4.80 -4.99 -5.12
N ALA A 101 -4.46 -5.48 -3.92
CA ALA A 101 -3.33 -4.92 -3.20
C ALA A 101 -2.03 -5.27 -3.92
N ASP A 102 -1.07 -4.37 -3.86
CA ASP A 102 0.22 -4.62 -4.50
C ASP A 102 1.08 -5.54 -3.64
N ASP A 103 0.89 -5.48 -2.33
CA ASP A 103 1.60 -6.37 -1.42
C ASP A 103 0.86 -6.34 -0.09
N TYR A 104 1.27 -7.17 0.85
CA TYR A 104 0.65 -7.11 2.14
C TYR A 104 1.64 -7.62 3.17
N LEU A 105 1.45 -7.24 4.40
CA LEU A 105 2.39 -7.50 5.46
C LEU A 105 1.64 -7.82 6.74
N ALA A 106 1.99 -8.91 7.40
CA ALA A 106 1.32 -9.31 8.62
C ALA A 106 1.91 -8.60 9.83
N LYS A 107 1.07 -8.21 10.76
CA LYS A 107 1.52 -7.66 12.03
C LYS A 107 1.78 -8.81 12.98
N PRO A 108 2.77 -8.71 13.83
CA PRO A 108 3.74 -7.64 13.93
C PRO A 108 4.83 -7.76 12.87
N PHE A 109 5.39 -6.64 12.49
CA PHE A 109 6.45 -6.64 11.50
C PHE A 109 7.57 -5.71 11.93
N LEU A 110 8.71 -5.87 11.31
CA LEU A 110 9.81 -4.94 11.55
C LEU A 110 9.63 -3.74 10.63
N PRO A 111 9.92 -2.54 11.10
CA PRO A 111 9.78 -1.37 10.23
C PRO A 111 10.52 -1.48 8.93
N ARG A 112 11.69 -2.08 8.92
CA ARG A 112 12.43 -2.16 7.68
C ARG A 112 11.81 -3.19 6.73
N GLU A 113 11.03 -4.12 7.26
CA GLU A 113 10.31 -5.04 6.41
C GLU A 113 9.26 -4.28 5.63
N LEU A 114 8.56 -3.37 6.29
CA LEU A 114 7.58 -2.53 5.62
C LEU A 114 8.26 -1.66 4.57
N THR A 115 9.38 -1.05 4.93
CA THR A 115 10.09 -0.19 3.98
C THR A 115 10.53 -0.97 2.76
N ALA A 116 11.01 -2.19 2.96
CA ALA A 116 11.45 -3.01 1.84
C ALA A 116 10.29 -3.31 0.89
N ARG A 117 9.11 -3.56 1.44
CA ARG A 117 7.96 -3.83 0.58
C ARG A 117 7.49 -2.58 -0.14
N ILE A 118 7.50 -1.45 0.55
CA ILE A 118 7.16 -0.18 -0.08
C ILE A 118 8.10 0.08 -1.25
N GLU A 119 9.39 -0.08 -1.01
CA GLU A 119 10.37 0.19 -2.05
C GLU A 119 10.20 -0.75 -3.24
N ALA A 120 9.88 -2.01 -2.95
CA ALA A 120 9.69 -2.98 -4.02
C ALA A 120 8.47 -2.62 -4.86
N VAL A 121 7.38 -2.21 -4.22
CA VAL A 121 6.18 -1.85 -4.95
C VAL A 121 6.44 -0.61 -5.81
N LEU A 122 7.06 0.41 -5.23
CA LEU A 122 7.35 1.63 -5.97
C LEU A 122 8.29 1.37 -7.14
N ARG A 123 9.26 0.50 -6.93
CA ARG A 123 10.21 0.19 -7.98
C ARG A 123 9.53 -0.52 -9.15
N ARG A 124 8.63 -1.46 -8.85
CA ARG A 124 7.92 -2.15 -9.90
C ARG A 124 7.03 -1.21 -10.68
N ARG A 125 6.35 -0.28 -9.96
CA ARG A 125 5.48 0.66 -10.62
C ARG A 125 6.27 1.62 -11.48
N ASN A 126 7.40 2.07 -10.96
CA ASN A 126 8.22 3.03 -11.70
C ASN A 126 8.96 2.39 -12.87
N ALA A 127 9.16 1.10 -12.81
CA ALA A 127 9.83 0.41 -13.90
C ALA A 127 8.92 0.21 -15.10
N MET A 128 7.63 0.47 -14.95
CA MET A 128 6.73 0.34 -16.05
C MET A 128 6.53 1.68 -16.69
N PRO A 129 7.03 1.90 -17.88
CA PRO A 129 6.90 3.20 -18.50
C PRO A 129 5.44 3.50 -18.76
N ALA A 130 5.13 4.76 -18.80
CA ALA A 130 3.80 5.18 -19.11
C ALA A 130 3.49 4.67 -20.51
N GLY A 131 2.35 4.16 -20.69
CA GLY A 131 1.98 3.64 -21.98
C GLY A 131 2.37 2.20 -22.24
N THR A 132 2.99 1.57 -21.27
CA THR A 132 3.34 0.18 -21.43
C THR A 132 2.06 -0.62 -21.58
N PRO A 133 1.97 -1.43 -22.60
CA PRO A 133 0.75 -2.18 -22.81
C PRO A 133 0.51 -3.15 -21.69
N MET A 134 -0.73 -3.28 -21.33
CA MET A 134 -1.07 -4.17 -20.26
C MET A 134 -0.73 -5.60 -20.57
N GLU A 135 -0.78 -5.95 -21.79
CA GLU A 135 -0.47 -7.29 -22.14
C GLU A 135 0.95 -7.65 -21.77
N LEU A 136 1.83 -6.70 -21.82
CA LEU A 136 3.18 -6.97 -21.42
C LEU A 136 3.22 -7.26 -19.95
N SER A 137 2.49 -6.52 -19.19
CA SER A 137 2.45 -6.74 -17.78
C SER A 137 1.87 -8.09 -17.48
N LEU A 138 0.87 -8.49 -18.21
CA LEU A 138 0.26 -9.75 -17.97
C LEU A 138 1.20 -10.90 -18.29
N ILE A 139 1.94 -10.78 -19.33
CA ILE A 139 2.88 -11.78 -19.66
C ILE A 139 3.89 -11.92 -18.57
N HIS A 140 4.32 -10.80 -18.02
CA HIS A 140 5.25 -10.84 -17.00
C HIS A 140 4.68 -11.50 -15.82
N ILE A 141 3.49 -11.22 -15.50
CA ILE A 141 2.88 -11.78 -14.37
C ILE A 141 2.69 -13.23 -14.50
N SER A 142 2.46 -13.66 -15.66
CA SER A 142 2.22 -15.03 -15.84
C SER A 142 3.46 -15.85 -15.59
N GLU A 143 4.54 -15.24 -15.33
CA GLU A 143 5.64 -15.93 -14.95
C GLU A 143 5.30 -16.54 -13.75
N PRO A 144 5.00 -17.65 -13.68
CA PRO A 144 4.40 -18.24 -12.60
C PRO A 144 5.17 -18.42 -11.44
N THR A 145 6.26 -18.33 -11.60
CA THR A 145 6.95 -18.65 -10.59
C THR A 145 7.21 -17.71 -9.62
N ARG A 146 6.63 -16.66 -9.52
CA ARG A 146 6.88 -15.80 -8.60
C ARG A 146 6.49 -16.23 -7.39
N PRO A 147 7.17 -16.70 -6.58
CA PRO A 147 6.73 -17.16 -5.42
C PRO A 147 6.64 -16.02 -4.65
N TYR A 148 6.28 -15.70 -4.02
CA TYR A 148 6.35 -14.79 -3.09
C TYR A 148 5.38 -14.82 -2.27
#